data_8615b68a4542bf72b0a2353f2faf20ca
#
_entry.id   8615b68a4542bf72b0a2353f2faf20ca
#
_cell.length_a   1.000
_cell.length_b   1.000
_cell.length_c   1.000
_cell.angle_alpha   90.00
_cell.angle_beta   90.00
_cell.angle_gamma   90.00
#
_symmetry.space_group_name_H-M   'P 1'
#
loop_
_entity.id
_entity.type
_entity.pdbx_description
1 polymer ?
#
loop_
_entity_poly.entity_id
_entity_poly.type
_entity_poly.pdbx_seq_one_letter_code
_entity_poly.pdbx_strand_id
1 'polypeptide(L)'
;MSLRDKAYSDLMRELWGSPDIWNTKKSYIEIAAKLGVDEETVRNRVKHLRDVGFLLGYRVVPNPTLLGRVFASLRIEFRDRESKQAAIPRLAQMDGVINIGSAYDTSLLVTVLADQDQDFPKLIVGLGVDGEVSLVPGLGLRTTSFRMTKLDWEIVRLLLRDAERKLNEIAKQLKVSTRTVKRRLNMMMKEGAIFTMPVVDLRKTEGISYQLRVQIEQGKKLEVEKSVVAKIGNVVFRASDSENGSVFGFTGANVAEGSDILEWVKQQPGVKSGSMTIAERVVQVFDWIESEVERRPKTMPVREPSPERKMQETIGIRR
;
A
#
# COMPACT_ATOMS: atom_id res chain seq x y z
N MET A 1 -19.42 10.66 -4.65
CA MET A 1 -19.25 9.33 -5.33
C MET A 1 -19.52 8.23 -4.32
N SER A 2 -20.25 7.19 -4.70
CA SER A 2 -20.60 6.12 -3.76
C SER A 2 -19.79 4.84 -4.02
N LEU A 3 -18.88 4.51 -3.10
CA LEU A 3 -18.21 3.20 -3.05
C LEU A 3 -19.19 2.07 -2.59
N ARG A 4 -20.41 2.41 -2.25
CA ARG A 4 -21.50 1.44 -2.01
C ARG A 4 -22.01 0.84 -3.33
N ASP A 5 -21.80 1.54 -4.45
CA ASP A 5 -22.03 0.96 -5.76
C ASP A 5 -21.00 -0.15 -6.02
N LYS A 6 -21.53 -1.36 -6.25
CA LYS A 6 -20.74 -2.56 -6.50
C LYS A 6 -19.74 -2.38 -7.66
N ALA A 7 -20.11 -1.62 -8.68
CA ALA A 7 -19.24 -1.37 -9.82
C ALA A 7 -17.97 -0.60 -9.46
N TYR A 8 -18.05 0.35 -8.51
CA TYR A 8 -16.90 1.10 -8.02
C TYR A 8 -16.13 0.36 -6.94
N SER A 9 -16.81 -0.36 -6.04
CA SER A 9 -16.12 -1.18 -5.03
C SER A 9 -15.34 -2.32 -5.66
N ASP A 10 -15.89 -3.00 -6.67
CA ASP A 10 -15.19 -4.05 -7.41
C ASP A 10 -13.99 -3.49 -8.19
N LEU A 11 -14.14 -2.31 -8.83
CA LEU A 11 -13.03 -1.62 -9.47
C LEU A 11 -11.92 -1.26 -8.48
N MET A 12 -12.27 -0.69 -7.34
CA MET A 12 -11.28 -0.33 -6.31
C MET A 12 -10.55 -1.56 -5.78
N ARG A 13 -11.23 -2.67 -5.59
CA ARG A 13 -10.61 -3.95 -5.18
C ARG A 13 -9.56 -4.41 -6.19
N GLU A 14 -9.81 -4.26 -7.49
CA GLU A 14 -8.84 -4.58 -8.52
C GLU A 14 -7.66 -3.58 -8.55
N LEU A 15 -7.93 -2.29 -8.35
CA LEU A 15 -6.89 -1.25 -8.28
C LEU A 15 -6.01 -1.39 -7.02
N TRP A 16 -6.56 -1.84 -5.90
CA TRP A 16 -5.80 -2.19 -4.69
C TRP A 16 -5.04 -3.51 -4.80
N GLY A 17 -5.26 -4.30 -5.86
CA GLY A 17 -4.67 -5.64 -6.01
C GLY A 17 -5.20 -6.66 -5.02
N SER A 18 -6.29 -6.38 -4.33
CA SER A 18 -6.85 -7.23 -3.28
C SER A 18 -7.24 -8.63 -3.79
N PRO A 19 -6.94 -9.71 -3.07
CA PRO A 19 -6.29 -9.76 -1.74
C PRO A 19 -4.77 -9.71 -1.77
N ASP A 20 -4.15 -9.79 -2.93
CA ASP A 20 -2.70 -9.72 -3.10
C ASP A 20 -2.29 -8.29 -3.51
N ILE A 21 -1.99 -7.45 -2.51
CA ILE A 21 -1.59 -6.05 -2.70
C ILE A 21 -0.33 -5.87 -3.56
N TRP A 22 0.39 -6.94 -3.84
CA TRP A 22 1.56 -6.93 -4.73
C TRP A 22 1.17 -6.95 -6.21
N ASN A 23 -0.06 -7.35 -6.53
CA ASN A 23 -0.57 -7.44 -7.90
C ASN A 23 -1.40 -6.22 -8.28
N THR A 24 -0.86 -5.02 -8.07
CA THR A 24 -1.59 -3.75 -8.22
C THR A 24 -1.48 -3.13 -9.61
N LYS A 25 -0.56 -3.54 -10.46
CA LYS A 25 -0.42 -2.98 -11.81
C LYS A 25 -1.07 -3.87 -12.87
N LYS A 26 -2.39 -3.96 -12.81
CA LYS A 26 -3.18 -4.58 -13.87
C LYS A 26 -3.48 -3.56 -14.96
N SER A 27 -3.43 -3.99 -16.22
CA SER A 27 -3.94 -3.17 -17.32
C SER A 27 -5.46 -3.01 -17.22
N TYR A 28 -6.01 -1.96 -17.80
CA TYR A 28 -7.47 -1.81 -17.83
C TYR A 28 -8.17 -2.95 -18.57
N ILE A 29 -7.49 -3.58 -19.55
CA ILE A 29 -7.98 -4.79 -20.22
C ILE A 29 -8.10 -5.97 -19.23
N GLU A 30 -7.09 -6.20 -18.38
CA GLU A 30 -7.13 -7.26 -17.36
C GLU A 30 -8.22 -6.99 -16.31
N ILE A 31 -8.39 -5.74 -15.89
CA ILE A 31 -9.45 -5.34 -14.96
C ILE A 31 -10.82 -5.53 -15.62
N ALA A 32 -10.98 -5.08 -16.86
CA ALA A 32 -12.21 -5.21 -17.64
C ALA A 32 -12.65 -6.67 -17.77
N ALA A 33 -11.72 -7.56 -18.14
CA ALA A 33 -11.97 -8.99 -18.24
C ALA A 33 -12.45 -9.60 -16.91
N LYS A 34 -11.87 -9.18 -15.77
CA LYS A 34 -12.30 -9.65 -14.45
C LYS A 34 -13.65 -9.12 -14.01
N LEU A 35 -13.98 -7.89 -14.39
CA LEU A 35 -15.24 -7.23 -14.02
C LEU A 35 -16.37 -7.54 -14.99
N GLY A 36 -16.10 -8.25 -16.10
CA GLY A 36 -17.09 -8.56 -17.13
C GLY A 36 -17.60 -7.31 -17.87
N VAL A 37 -16.74 -6.31 -18.08
CA VAL A 37 -17.02 -5.05 -18.79
C VAL A 37 -15.96 -4.81 -19.88
N ASP A 38 -16.16 -3.80 -20.73
CA ASP A 38 -15.15 -3.36 -21.69
C ASP A 38 -14.08 -2.44 -21.06
N GLU A 39 -12.94 -2.27 -21.74
CA GLU A 39 -11.83 -1.43 -21.29
C GLU A 39 -12.25 0.04 -21.14
N GLU A 40 -13.12 0.54 -22.03
CA GLU A 40 -13.56 1.92 -22.02
C GLU A 40 -14.38 2.22 -20.77
N THR A 41 -15.25 1.29 -20.36
CA THR A 41 -16.00 1.35 -19.10
C THR A 41 -15.05 1.47 -17.90
N VAL A 42 -13.97 0.67 -17.83
CA VAL A 42 -12.97 0.77 -16.77
C VAL A 42 -12.29 2.15 -16.81
N ARG A 43 -11.87 2.60 -17.99
CA ARG A 43 -11.24 3.91 -18.20
C ARG A 43 -12.14 5.05 -17.73
N ASN A 44 -13.40 5.02 -18.09
CA ASN A 44 -14.36 6.05 -17.72
C ASN A 44 -14.64 6.05 -16.22
N ARG A 45 -14.73 4.89 -15.58
CA ARG A 45 -14.87 4.79 -14.11
C ARG A 45 -13.65 5.31 -13.38
N VAL A 46 -12.43 4.96 -13.82
CA VAL A 46 -11.19 5.49 -13.25
C VAL A 46 -11.09 7.00 -13.44
N LYS A 47 -11.46 7.50 -14.63
CA LYS A 47 -11.54 8.95 -14.89
C LYS A 47 -12.50 9.63 -13.92
N HIS A 48 -13.69 9.08 -13.73
CA HIS A 48 -14.68 9.62 -12.79
C HIS A 48 -14.13 9.66 -11.36
N LEU A 49 -13.43 8.59 -10.88
CA LEU A 49 -12.78 8.57 -9.57
C LEU A 49 -11.76 9.73 -9.39
N ARG A 50 -11.08 10.11 -10.48
CA ARG A 50 -10.15 11.25 -10.49
C ARG A 50 -10.86 12.59 -10.52
N ASP A 51 -11.87 12.71 -11.39
CA ASP A 51 -12.62 13.96 -11.56
C ASP A 51 -13.32 14.40 -10.26
N VAL A 52 -13.80 13.44 -9.47
CA VAL A 52 -14.38 13.73 -8.13
C VAL A 52 -13.33 13.90 -7.04
N GLY A 53 -12.04 13.72 -7.36
CA GLY A 53 -10.92 13.88 -6.43
C GLY A 53 -10.78 12.75 -5.41
N PHE A 54 -11.40 11.58 -5.65
CA PHE A 54 -11.23 10.41 -4.80
C PHE A 54 -9.90 9.70 -5.08
N LEU A 55 -9.61 9.36 -6.33
CA LEU A 55 -8.34 8.79 -6.75
C LEU A 55 -7.37 9.90 -7.15
N LEU A 56 -6.39 10.15 -6.31
CA LEU A 56 -5.39 11.20 -6.53
C LEU A 56 -4.24 10.74 -7.43
N GLY A 57 -4.05 9.45 -7.60
CA GLY A 57 -2.98 8.85 -8.41
C GLY A 57 -2.49 7.54 -7.81
N TYR A 58 -1.24 7.20 -8.15
CA TYR A 58 -0.58 6.00 -7.64
C TYR A 58 0.85 6.33 -7.24
N ARG A 59 1.37 5.59 -6.26
CA ARG A 59 2.78 5.63 -5.88
C ARG A 59 3.40 4.24 -5.97
N VAL A 60 4.68 4.18 -6.27
CA VAL A 60 5.49 2.96 -6.13
C VAL A 60 6.07 2.91 -4.72
N VAL A 61 6.02 1.73 -4.11
CA VAL A 61 6.65 1.49 -2.80
C VAL A 61 7.63 0.33 -2.97
N PRO A 62 8.90 0.49 -2.61
CA PRO A 62 9.86 -0.61 -2.58
C PRO A 62 9.51 -1.59 -1.45
N ASN A 63 9.80 -2.87 -1.67
CA ASN A 63 9.65 -3.88 -0.64
C ASN A 63 10.54 -3.55 0.56
N PRO A 64 10.03 -3.52 1.79
CA PRO A 64 10.80 -3.18 2.99
C PRO A 64 12.07 -3.99 3.17
N THR A 65 12.05 -5.28 2.79
CA THR A 65 13.22 -6.16 2.91
C THR A 65 14.41 -5.69 2.08
N LEU A 66 14.17 -4.95 0.97
CA LEU A 66 15.24 -4.32 0.17
C LEU A 66 15.90 -3.15 0.88
N LEU A 67 15.22 -2.59 1.87
CA LEU A 67 15.72 -1.50 2.70
C LEU A 67 16.35 -2.02 4.02
N GLY A 68 16.32 -3.33 4.26
CA GLY A 68 16.70 -3.93 5.54
C GLY A 68 15.69 -3.62 6.66
N ARG A 69 14.43 -3.36 6.28
CA ARG A 69 13.34 -2.96 7.18
C ARG A 69 12.25 -4.02 7.23
N VAL A 70 11.48 -3.99 8.30
CA VAL A 70 10.23 -4.74 8.44
C VAL A 70 9.04 -3.79 8.39
N PHE A 71 7.89 -4.33 8.04
CA PHE A 71 6.64 -3.57 8.03
C PHE A 71 6.00 -3.65 9.42
N ALA A 72 5.75 -2.52 10.03
CA ALA A 72 5.03 -2.43 11.29
C ALA A 72 3.80 -1.53 11.16
N SER A 73 2.78 -1.82 11.96
CA SER A 73 1.62 -0.95 12.14
C SER A 73 1.49 -0.64 13.62
N LEU A 74 1.34 0.64 13.93
CA LEU A 74 1.18 1.15 15.28
C LEU A 74 -0.22 1.74 15.40
N ARG A 75 -0.96 1.34 16.42
CA ARG A 75 -2.14 2.07 16.89
C ARG A 75 -1.71 2.96 18.03
N ILE A 76 -2.02 4.25 17.93
CA ILE A 76 -1.72 5.25 18.95
C ILE A 76 -3.04 5.84 19.40
N GLU A 77 -3.38 5.65 20.68
CA GLU A 77 -4.57 6.19 21.31
C GLU A 77 -4.22 7.49 22.05
N PHE A 78 -4.98 8.53 21.80
CA PHE A 78 -4.78 9.85 22.39
C PHE A 78 -5.90 10.14 23.39
N ARG A 79 -5.62 10.98 24.39
CA ARG A 79 -6.60 11.45 25.37
C ARG A 79 -7.76 12.20 24.70
N ASP A 80 -7.46 13.00 23.68
CA ASP A 80 -8.42 13.86 23.00
C ASP A 80 -8.04 14.07 21.53
N ARG A 81 -8.96 14.70 20.79
CA ARG A 81 -8.79 14.96 19.35
C ARG A 81 -7.72 16.01 19.06
N GLU A 82 -7.51 16.98 19.94
CA GLU A 82 -6.50 18.02 19.76
C GLU A 82 -5.10 17.42 19.82
N SER A 83 -4.82 16.63 20.86
CA SER A 83 -3.56 15.87 20.99
C SER A 83 -3.30 14.98 19.79
N LYS A 84 -4.34 14.27 19.28
CA LYS A 84 -4.25 13.47 18.07
C LYS A 84 -3.85 14.30 16.85
N GLN A 85 -4.50 15.46 16.62
CA GLN A 85 -4.20 16.30 15.46
C GLN A 85 -2.79 16.92 15.55
N ALA A 86 -2.34 17.33 16.73
CA ALA A 86 -1.01 17.86 16.98
C ALA A 86 0.11 16.82 16.77
N ALA A 87 -0.19 15.53 16.94
CA ALA A 87 0.78 14.45 16.75
C ALA A 87 1.07 14.15 15.27
N ILE A 88 0.12 14.36 14.36
CA ILE A 88 0.27 13.99 12.94
C ILE A 88 1.52 14.58 12.28
N PRO A 89 1.79 15.90 12.35
CA PRO A 89 2.98 16.48 11.75
C PRO A 89 4.29 15.96 12.38
N ARG A 90 4.29 15.63 13.67
CA ARG A 90 5.47 15.06 14.35
C ARG A 90 5.73 13.62 13.90
N LEU A 91 4.68 12.80 13.83
CA LEU A 91 4.76 11.43 13.33
C LEU A 91 5.17 11.38 11.86
N ALA A 92 4.76 12.35 11.05
CA ALA A 92 5.17 12.44 9.65
C ALA A 92 6.67 12.71 9.47
N GLN A 93 7.36 13.23 10.49
CA GLN A 93 8.81 13.44 10.48
C GLN A 93 9.60 12.22 10.98
N MET A 94 8.92 11.21 11.52
CA MET A 94 9.56 9.99 12.02
C MET A 94 10.11 9.16 10.86
N ASP A 95 11.36 8.74 10.98
CA ASP A 95 11.99 7.85 10.02
C ASP A 95 11.17 6.57 9.85
N GLY A 96 10.98 6.18 8.60
CA GLY A 96 10.24 4.98 8.25
C GLY A 96 8.73 5.15 8.15
N VAL A 97 8.13 6.23 8.64
CA VAL A 97 6.69 6.46 8.48
C VAL A 97 6.36 6.65 7.00
N ILE A 98 5.39 5.88 6.51
CA ILE A 98 4.91 5.95 5.12
C ILE A 98 3.43 6.28 5.02
N ASN A 99 2.69 6.12 6.13
CA ASN A 99 1.26 6.33 6.13
C ASN A 99 0.72 6.59 7.54
N ILE A 100 -0.18 7.57 7.70
CA ILE A 100 -0.88 7.87 8.95
C ILE A 100 -2.37 7.86 8.66
N GLY A 101 -3.07 6.82 9.09
CA GLY A 101 -4.53 6.73 9.05
C GLY A 101 -5.12 7.37 10.30
N SER A 102 -5.99 8.36 10.13
CA SER A 102 -6.77 8.97 11.22
C SER A 102 -8.14 8.32 11.27
N ALA A 103 -8.54 7.88 12.45
CA ALA A 103 -9.88 7.40 12.72
C ALA A 103 -10.76 8.52 13.28
N TYR A 104 -12.08 8.35 13.25
CA TYR A 104 -13.00 9.32 13.86
C TYR A 104 -12.95 9.33 15.41
N ASP A 105 -12.46 8.25 16.01
CA ASP A 105 -12.10 8.22 17.43
C ASP A 105 -10.80 9.00 17.70
N THR A 106 -10.23 8.84 18.87
CA THR A 106 -8.97 9.49 19.27
C THR A 106 -7.72 8.73 18.81
N SER A 107 -7.83 7.78 17.86
CA SER A 107 -6.71 6.96 17.45
C SER A 107 -6.12 7.32 16.11
N LEU A 108 -4.84 7.00 15.94
CA LEU A 108 -4.12 6.96 14.67
C LEU A 108 -3.64 5.53 14.40
N LEU A 109 -3.65 5.13 13.13
CA LEU A 109 -2.98 3.93 12.64
C LEU A 109 -1.79 4.35 11.80
N VAL A 110 -0.58 4.18 12.33
CA VAL A 110 0.66 4.59 11.67
C VAL A 110 1.35 3.38 11.06
N THR A 111 1.63 3.46 9.76
CA THR A 111 2.36 2.42 9.04
C THR A 111 3.83 2.84 8.92
N VAL A 112 4.73 1.97 9.39
CA VAL A 112 6.16 2.26 9.49
C VAL A 112 6.98 1.15 8.83
N LEU A 113 8.03 1.53 8.11
CA LEU A 113 9.14 0.66 7.74
C LEU A 113 10.22 0.80 8.82
N ALA A 114 10.34 -0.20 9.67
CA ALA A 114 11.11 -0.12 10.92
C ALA A 114 12.30 -1.07 10.93
N ASP A 115 13.28 -0.82 11.77
CA ASP A 115 14.27 -1.81 12.13
C ASP A 115 13.61 -2.96 12.92
N GLN A 116 14.15 -4.17 12.82
CA GLN A 116 13.51 -5.37 13.37
C GLN A 116 13.28 -5.30 14.88
N ASP A 117 14.21 -4.66 15.61
CA ASP A 117 14.21 -4.57 17.07
C ASP A 117 13.84 -3.16 17.58
N GLN A 118 13.07 -2.40 16.79
CA GLN A 118 12.73 -1.02 17.13
C GLN A 118 11.79 -0.91 18.34
N ASP A 119 12.18 -0.16 19.37
CA ASP A 119 11.36 0.20 20.52
C ASP A 119 10.42 1.37 20.15
N PHE A 120 9.27 1.07 19.63
CA PHE A 120 8.30 2.08 19.20
C PHE A 120 7.75 2.95 20.32
N PRO A 121 7.34 2.43 21.49
CA PRO A 121 6.89 3.27 22.60
C PRO A 121 7.92 4.35 22.97
N LYS A 122 9.18 3.98 23.10
CA LYS A 122 10.26 4.92 23.41
C LYS A 122 10.47 5.96 22.30
N LEU A 123 10.37 5.54 21.04
CA LEU A 123 10.53 6.42 19.90
C LEU A 123 9.40 7.46 19.84
N ILE A 124 8.15 7.05 20.04
CA ILE A 124 6.96 7.93 20.03
C ILE A 124 7.04 8.96 21.15
N VAL A 125 7.42 8.54 22.37
CA VAL A 125 7.68 9.45 23.49
C VAL A 125 8.79 10.45 23.16
N GLY A 126 9.88 9.99 22.51
CA GLY A 126 10.99 10.84 22.07
C GLY A 126 10.59 11.93 21.07
N LEU A 127 9.50 11.72 20.31
CA LEU A 127 8.92 12.72 19.43
C LEU A 127 7.99 13.72 20.16
N GLY A 128 7.83 13.60 21.48
CA GLY A 128 6.90 14.40 22.26
C GLY A 128 5.44 14.12 21.94
N VAL A 129 5.14 12.91 21.47
CA VAL A 129 3.79 12.45 21.20
C VAL A 129 3.24 11.77 22.46
N ASP A 130 2.21 12.36 23.03
CA ASP A 130 1.55 11.86 24.25
C ASP A 130 0.37 10.97 23.84
N GLY A 131 0.63 9.67 23.73
CA GLY A 131 -0.36 8.66 23.33
C GLY A 131 0.06 7.25 23.74
N GLU A 132 -0.93 6.41 24.01
CA GLU A 132 -0.70 4.99 24.27
C GLU A 132 -0.43 4.23 22.96
N VAL A 133 0.74 3.62 22.87
CA VAL A 133 1.20 2.94 21.63
C VAL A 133 1.03 1.44 21.78
N SER A 134 0.37 0.84 20.79
CA SER A 134 0.27 -0.60 20.64
C SER A 134 0.69 -1.04 19.24
N LEU A 135 1.41 -2.16 19.17
CA LEU A 135 1.67 -2.84 17.90
C LEU A 135 0.40 -3.56 17.48
N VAL A 136 0.00 -3.31 16.24
CA VAL A 136 -1.09 -4.06 15.61
C VAL A 136 -0.53 -4.84 14.43
N PRO A 137 -1.12 -6.00 14.08
CA PRO A 137 -0.70 -6.74 12.91
C PRO A 137 -0.66 -5.83 11.68
N GLY A 138 0.47 -5.79 11.01
CA GLY A 138 0.65 -5.07 9.75
C GLY A 138 0.15 -5.90 8.57
N LEU A 139 0.10 -5.30 7.39
CA LEU A 139 -0.20 -6.06 6.19
C LEU A 139 0.91 -7.09 5.93
N GLY A 140 0.51 -8.34 5.68
CA GLY A 140 1.44 -9.43 5.37
C GLY A 140 2.15 -9.16 4.04
N LEU A 141 3.37 -8.69 4.11
CA LEU A 141 4.20 -8.45 2.94
C LEU A 141 5.08 -9.67 2.63
N ARG A 142 5.18 -10.00 1.34
CA ARG A 142 6.10 -11.04 0.88
C ARG A 142 7.53 -10.55 1.02
N THR A 143 8.42 -11.41 1.49
CA THR A 143 9.86 -11.18 1.38
C THR A 143 10.29 -11.31 -0.08
N THR A 144 11.33 -10.58 -0.48
CA THR A 144 11.92 -10.69 -1.80
C THR A 144 13.42 -10.91 -1.71
N SER A 145 13.94 -11.82 -2.54
CA SER A 145 15.37 -12.01 -2.75
C SER A 145 15.91 -11.25 -3.96
N PHE A 146 15.06 -10.43 -4.60
CA PHE A 146 15.44 -9.67 -5.79
C PHE A 146 16.58 -8.70 -5.49
N ARG A 147 17.62 -8.74 -6.31
CA ARG A 147 18.76 -7.83 -6.17
C ARG A 147 18.56 -6.62 -7.09
N MET A 148 18.26 -5.49 -6.49
CA MET A 148 18.13 -4.21 -7.17
C MET A 148 19.48 -3.76 -7.74
N THR A 149 19.48 -3.32 -9.00
CA THR A 149 20.62 -2.63 -9.62
C THR A 149 20.51 -1.13 -9.42
N LYS A 150 21.58 -0.38 -9.72
CA LYS A 150 21.55 1.10 -9.74
C LYS A 150 20.41 1.62 -10.61
N LEU A 151 20.23 1.04 -11.81
CA LEU A 151 19.17 1.42 -12.73
C LEU A 151 17.78 1.18 -12.14
N ASP A 152 17.58 0.10 -11.38
CA ASP A 152 16.30 -0.19 -10.75
C ASP A 152 15.94 0.87 -9.72
N TRP A 153 16.88 1.24 -8.87
CA TRP A 153 16.68 2.30 -7.88
C TRP A 153 16.39 3.65 -8.53
N GLU A 154 17.07 3.98 -9.63
CA GLU A 154 16.79 5.20 -10.40
C GLU A 154 15.38 5.18 -11.02
N ILE A 155 14.92 4.03 -11.52
CA ILE A 155 13.55 3.87 -12.02
C ILE A 155 12.55 4.06 -10.87
N VAL A 156 12.79 3.42 -9.72
CA VAL A 156 11.92 3.54 -8.54
C VAL A 156 11.86 4.99 -8.07
N ARG A 157 13.00 5.71 -7.98
CA ARG A 157 13.05 7.11 -7.60
C ARG A 157 12.14 8.00 -8.46
N LEU A 158 12.10 7.74 -9.76
CA LEU A 158 11.25 8.52 -10.68
C LEU A 158 9.76 8.16 -10.61
N LEU A 159 9.42 7.02 -9.99
CA LEU A 159 8.05 6.52 -9.86
C LEU A 159 7.46 6.65 -8.45
N LEU A 160 8.25 7.08 -7.46
CA LEU A 160 7.81 7.14 -6.06
C LEU A 160 6.52 7.96 -5.89
N ARG A 161 6.47 9.16 -6.46
CA ARG A 161 5.31 10.05 -6.36
C ARG A 161 4.34 9.93 -7.53
N ASP A 162 4.82 9.46 -8.67
CA ASP A 162 4.04 9.31 -9.90
C ASP A 162 4.33 7.96 -10.55
N ALA A 163 3.58 6.95 -10.12
CA ALA A 163 3.69 5.60 -10.66
C ALA A 163 3.18 5.48 -12.11
N GLU A 164 2.50 6.51 -12.64
CA GLU A 164 1.95 6.54 -13.99
C GLU A 164 2.84 7.29 -14.99
N ARG A 165 3.98 7.80 -14.54
CA ARG A 165 4.94 8.49 -15.40
C ARG A 165 5.28 7.66 -16.64
N LYS A 166 5.30 8.31 -17.81
CA LYS A 166 5.51 7.63 -19.08
C LYS A 166 6.88 6.99 -19.16
N LEU A 167 6.93 5.72 -19.58
CA LEU A 167 8.18 4.95 -19.63
C LEU A 167 9.22 5.55 -20.61
N ASN A 168 8.78 6.24 -21.67
CA ASN A 168 9.68 6.93 -22.59
C ASN A 168 10.35 8.16 -21.95
N GLU A 169 9.68 8.87 -21.06
CA GLU A 169 10.26 9.98 -20.30
C GLU A 169 11.33 9.49 -19.32
N ILE A 170 11.02 8.40 -18.61
CA ILE A 170 11.98 7.72 -17.73
C ILE A 170 13.20 7.26 -18.53
N ALA A 171 12.97 6.61 -19.67
CA ALA A 171 14.01 6.10 -20.54
C ALA A 171 14.94 7.23 -21.02
N LYS A 172 14.37 8.35 -21.46
CA LYS A 172 15.10 9.55 -21.89
C LYS A 172 15.95 10.11 -20.76
N GLN A 173 15.39 10.25 -19.57
CA GLN A 173 16.09 10.80 -18.39
C GLN A 173 17.25 9.89 -17.94
N LEU A 174 17.07 8.57 -17.98
CA LEU A 174 18.07 7.59 -17.56
C LEU A 174 19.02 7.17 -18.69
N LYS A 175 18.85 7.73 -19.90
CA LYS A 175 19.67 7.43 -21.11
C LYS A 175 19.70 5.94 -21.44
N VAL A 176 18.54 5.26 -21.33
CA VAL A 176 18.35 3.85 -21.70
C VAL A 176 17.17 3.70 -22.65
N SER A 177 16.95 2.50 -23.21
CA SER A 177 15.79 2.26 -24.06
C SER A 177 14.50 2.09 -23.23
N THR A 178 13.35 2.49 -23.78
CA THR A 178 12.02 2.23 -23.18
C THR A 178 11.80 0.75 -22.93
N ARG A 179 12.30 -0.13 -23.81
CA ARG A 179 12.26 -1.59 -23.64
C ARG A 179 13.01 -2.03 -22.37
N THR A 180 14.16 -1.40 -22.09
CA THR A 180 14.95 -1.68 -20.89
C THR A 180 14.16 -1.29 -19.63
N VAL A 181 13.59 -0.08 -19.59
CA VAL A 181 12.77 0.38 -18.47
C VAL A 181 11.59 -0.56 -18.23
N LYS A 182 10.82 -0.89 -19.29
CA LYS A 182 9.66 -1.81 -19.19
C LYS A 182 10.06 -3.18 -18.66
N ARG A 183 11.14 -3.76 -19.18
CA ARG A 183 11.66 -5.06 -18.76
C ARG A 183 12.05 -5.04 -17.27
N ARG A 184 12.80 -4.02 -16.82
CA ARG A 184 13.24 -3.90 -15.42
C ARG A 184 12.06 -3.73 -14.49
N LEU A 185 11.11 -2.86 -14.83
CA LEU A 185 9.89 -2.63 -14.05
C LEU A 185 9.07 -3.92 -13.90
N ASN A 186 8.84 -4.64 -15.00
CA ASN A 186 8.11 -5.91 -14.95
C ASN A 186 8.81 -6.96 -14.08
N MET A 187 10.16 -7.03 -14.13
CA MET A 187 10.92 -7.94 -13.26
C MET A 187 10.76 -7.57 -11.79
N MET A 188 10.94 -6.28 -11.43
CA MET A 188 10.78 -5.80 -10.06
C MET A 188 9.40 -6.11 -9.49
N MET A 189 8.34 -5.93 -10.30
CA MET A 189 6.98 -6.24 -9.89
C MET A 189 6.73 -7.73 -9.72
N LYS A 190 7.15 -8.55 -10.70
CA LYS A 190 7.00 -10.01 -10.67
C LYS A 190 7.68 -10.64 -9.45
N GLU A 191 8.87 -10.16 -9.12
CA GLU A 191 9.67 -10.65 -7.98
C GLU A 191 9.27 -10.00 -6.64
N GLY A 192 8.23 -9.17 -6.62
CA GLY A 192 7.77 -8.50 -5.40
C GLY A 192 8.77 -7.50 -4.82
N ALA A 193 9.68 -6.97 -5.65
CA ALA A 193 10.65 -5.95 -5.23
C ALA A 193 10.01 -4.58 -5.04
N ILE A 194 8.95 -4.31 -5.79
CA ILE A 194 8.13 -3.10 -5.68
C ILE A 194 6.66 -3.46 -5.82
N PHE A 195 5.80 -2.62 -5.28
CA PHE A 195 4.36 -2.65 -5.52
C PHE A 195 3.83 -1.23 -5.74
N THR A 196 2.63 -1.13 -6.32
CA THR A 196 1.98 0.15 -6.60
C THR A 196 0.75 0.28 -5.71
N MET A 197 0.60 1.42 -5.05
CA MET A 197 -0.56 1.70 -4.21
C MET A 197 -1.36 2.86 -4.79
N PRO A 198 -2.70 2.77 -4.85
CA PRO A 198 -3.53 3.92 -5.13
C PRO A 198 -3.47 4.92 -3.97
N VAL A 199 -3.45 6.19 -4.31
CA VAL A 199 -3.53 7.31 -3.37
C VAL A 199 -4.96 7.83 -3.43
N VAL A 200 -5.67 7.76 -2.31
CA VAL A 200 -7.09 8.09 -2.26
C VAL A 200 -7.41 9.12 -1.18
N ASP A 201 -8.41 9.97 -1.44
CA ASP A 201 -9.02 10.83 -0.43
C ASP A 201 -10.38 10.25 0.00
N LEU A 202 -10.40 9.59 1.16
CA LEU A 202 -11.59 8.96 1.71
C LEU A 202 -12.75 9.94 1.95
N ARG A 203 -12.46 11.23 2.17
CA ARG A 203 -13.47 12.28 2.38
C ARG A 203 -14.33 12.56 1.14
N LYS A 204 -13.93 12.04 -0.02
CA LYS A 204 -14.63 12.17 -1.30
C LYS A 204 -15.61 11.05 -1.56
N THR A 205 -15.75 10.10 -0.64
CA THR A 205 -16.79 9.06 -0.73
C THR A 205 -18.07 9.51 -0.03
N GLU A 206 -19.20 9.03 -0.51
CA GLU A 206 -20.47 9.08 0.22
C GLU A 206 -20.53 7.92 1.21
N GLY A 207 -21.13 8.18 2.39
CA GLY A 207 -21.21 7.21 3.46
C GLY A 207 -19.98 7.22 4.37
N ILE A 208 -19.85 6.17 5.14
CA ILE A 208 -18.82 6.01 6.17
C ILE A 208 -17.82 4.95 5.72
N SER A 209 -16.53 5.31 5.71
CA SER A 209 -15.45 4.36 5.40
C SER A 209 -15.07 3.56 6.65
N TYR A 210 -15.18 2.23 6.56
CA TYR A 210 -14.87 1.30 7.63
C TYR A 210 -13.63 0.49 7.33
N GLN A 211 -12.89 0.18 8.40
CA GLN A 211 -11.88 -0.87 8.43
C GLN A 211 -12.28 -1.91 9.46
N LEU A 212 -12.64 -3.11 9.00
CA LEU A 212 -12.95 -4.27 9.82
C LEU A 212 -11.73 -5.17 9.90
N ARG A 213 -11.29 -5.50 11.11
CA ARG A 213 -10.28 -6.52 11.41
C ARG A 213 -10.94 -7.74 12.01
N VAL A 214 -10.56 -8.92 11.54
CA VAL A 214 -11.12 -10.19 11.98
C VAL A 214 -9.98 -11.15 12.32
N GLN A 215 -9.95 -11.65 13.56
CA GLN A 215 -9.10 -12.76 13.96
C GLN A 215 -9.88 -14.07 13.79
N ILE A 216 -9.25 -15.04 13.14
CA ILE A 216 -9.91 -16.24 12.63
C ILE A 216 -9.22 -17.47 13.22
N GLU A 217 -9.93 -18.56 13.38
CA GLU A 217 -9.37 -19.86 13.75
C GLU A 217 -8.48 -20.40 12.65
N GLN A 218 -7.47 -21.17 13.06
CA GLN A 218 -6.58 -21.83 12.11
C GLN A 218 -7.37 -22.72 11.14
N GLY A 219 -7.06 -22.61 9.86
CA GLY A 219 -7.70 -23.41 8.79
C GLY A 219 -9.06 -22.87 8.33
N LYS A 220 -9.68 -21.89 9.01
CA LYS A 220 -10.99 -21.33 8.67
C LYS A 220 -10.96 -20.04 7.84
N LYS A 221 -9.77 -19.52 7.57
CA LYS A 221 -9.59 -18.18 6.97
C LYS A 221 -10.33 -17.99 5.65
N LEU A 222 -10.19 -18.93 4.72
CA LEU A 222 -10.80 -18.81 3.39
C LEU A 222 -12.33 -18.82 3.46
N GLU A 223 -12.92 -19.64 4.34
CA GLU A 223 -14.36 -19.75 4.54
C GLU A 223 -14.93 -18.47 5.14
N VAL A 224 -14.31 -17.99 6.23
CA VAL A 224 -14.72 -16.73 6.89
C VAL A 224 -14.58 -15.54 5.94
N GLU A 225 -13.45 -15.43 5.23
CA GLU A 225 -13.25 -14.33 4.27
C GLU A 225 -14.33 -14.30 3.18
N LYS A 226 -14.70 -15.46 2.63
CA LYS A 226 -15.78 -15.54 1.63
C LYS A 226 -17.10 -15.08 2.21
N SER A 227 -17.46 -15.53 3.42
CA SER A 227 -18.71 -15.15 4.10
C SER A 227 -18.75 -13.65 4.40
N VAL A 228 -17.66 -13.08 4.91
CA VAL A 228 -17.56 -11.63 5.20
C VAL A 228 -17.66 -10.80 3.93
N VAL A 229 -16.97 -11.18 2.85
CA VAL A 229 -17.05 -10.46 1.57
C VAL A 229 -18.46 -10.53 0.98
N ALA A 230 -19.14 -11.70 1.07
CA ALA A 230 -20.51 -11.85 0.60
C ALA A 230 -21.51 -11.01 1.42
N LYS A 231 -21.35 -10.97 2.74
CA LYS A 231 -22.21 -10.18 3.65
C LYS A 231 -22.07 -8.68 3.39
N ILE A 232 -20.85 -8.18 3.27
CA ILE A 232 -20.58 -6.75 3.06
C ILE A 232 -20.96 -6.32 1.62
N GLY A 233 -20.67 -7.15 0.63
CA GLY A 233 -20.99 -6.91 -0.79
C GLY A 233 -20.10 -5.89 -1.50
N ASN A 234 -19.76 -4.78 -0.84
CA ASN A 234 -18.99 -3.66 -1.40
C ASN A 234 -17.60 -3.50 -0.76
N VAL A 235 -16.91 -4.61 -0.51
CA VAL A 235 -15.53 -4.58 -0.04
C VAL A 235 -14.62 -3.97 -1.10
N VAL A 236 -13.96 -2.86 -0.77
CA VAL A 236 -13.01 -2.14 -1.64
C VAL A 236 -11.58 -2.58 -1.45
N PHE A 237 -11.26 -3.15 -0.28
CA PHE A 237 -9.92 -3.59 0.08
C PHE A 237 -10.01 -4.80 0.99
N ARG A 238 -9.17 -5.82 0.73
CA ARG A 238 -8.95 -6.94 1.63
C ARG A 238 -7.46 -7.29 1.64
N ALA A 239 -6.92 -7.50 2.83
CA ALA A 239 -5.55 -7.98 3.00
C ALA A 239 -5.46 -8.91 4.20
N SER A 240 -4.40 -9.73 4.24
CA SER A 240 -4.00 -10.46 5.44
C SER A 240 -3.14 -9.55 6.30
N ASP A 241 -3.42 -9.50 7.60
CA ASP A 241 -2.55 -8.85 8.58
C ASP A 241 -1.72 -9.88 9.38
N SER A 242 -2.14 -11.14 9.33
CA SER A 242 -1.42 -12.28 9.92
C SER A 242 -1.85 -13.57 9.23
N GLU A 243 -1.27 -14.71 9.61
CA GLU A 243 -1.68 -16.03 9.13
C GLU A 243 -3.18 -16.26 9.35
N ASN A 244 -3.68 -15.87 10.52
CA ASN A 244 -5.06 -16.08 10.96
C ASN A 244 -5.85 -14.77 11.09
N GLY A 245 -5.39 -13.69 10.46
CA GLY A 245 -6.04 -12.39 10.52
C GLY A 245 -6.34 -11.83 9.14
N SER A 246 -7.43 -11.07 9.04
CA SER A 246 -7.86 -10.42 7.81
C SER A 246 -8.39 -9.02 8.08
N VAL A 247 -8.10 -8.11 7.15
CA VAL A 247 -8.56 -6.73 7.17
C VAL A 247 -9.42 -6.48 5.94
N PHE A 248 -10.59 -5.86 6.15
CA PHE A 248 -11.52 -5.49 5.09
C PHE A 248 -11.80 -3.99 5.16
N GLY A 249 -11.66 -3.30 4.04
CA GLY A 249 -12.10 -1.93 3.86
C GLY A 249 -13.40 -1.90 3.07
N PHE A 250 -14.41 -1.17 3.53
CA PHE A 250 -15.69 -1.01 2.85
C PHE A 250 -16.36 0.31 3.23
N THR A 251 -17.46 0.63 2.58
CA THR A 251 -18.24 1.84 2.86
C THR A 251 -19.67 1.47 3.21
N GLY A 252 -20.14 1.91 4.37
CA GLY A 252 -21.53 1.77 4.82
C GLY A 252 -22.31 3.08 4.76
N ALA A 253 -23.65 3.00 4.86
CA ALA A 253 -24.52 4.17 4.85
C ALA A 253 -24.39 5.00 6.11
N ASN A 254 -24.36 4.33 7.25
CA ASN A 254 -24.38 4.92 8.58
C ASN A 254 -23.74 3.99 9.60
N VAL A 255 -23.62 4.48 10.85
CA VAL A 255 -22.97 3.74 11.94
C VAL A 255 -23.72 2.45 12.29
N ALA A 256 -25.04 2.44 12.19
CA ALA A 256 -25.84 1.25 12.51
C ALA A 256 -25.51 0.08 11.56
N GLU A 257 -25.43 0.33 10.26
CA GLU A 257 -25.00 -0.68 9.27
C GLU A 257 -23.62 -1.27 9.59
N GLY A 258 -22.66 -0.42 9.98
CA GLY A 258 -21.33 -0.89 10.41
C GLY A 258 -21.41 -1.76 11.66
N SER A 259 -22.19 -1.34 12.66
CA SER A 259 -22.40 -2.09 13.89
C SER A 259 -23.04 -3.47 13.63
N ASP A 260 -24.08 -3.51 12.80
CA ASP A 260 -24.76 -4.76 12.43
C ASP A 260 -23.81 -5.73 11.70
N ILE A 261 -22.97 -5.22 10.81
CA ILE A 261 -21.95 -6.02 10.15
C ILE A 261 -20.94 -6.58 11.15
N LEU A 262 -20.47 -5.77 12.10
CA LEU A 262 -19.51 -6.20 13.12
C LEU A 262 -20.09 -7.29 14.00
N GLU A 263 -21.32 -7.11 14.51
CA GLU A 263 -21.98 -8.09 15.35
C GLU A 263 -22.25 -9.39 14.58
N TRP A 264 -22.70 -9.31 13.34
CA TRP A 264 -22.86 -10.48 12.48
C TRP A 264 -21.52 -11.22 12.28
N VAL A 265 -20.41 -10.51 12.03
CA VAL A 265 -19.08 -11.11 11.83
C VAL A 265 -18.63 -11.85 13.08
N LYS A 266 -18.81 -11.27 14.27
CA LYS A 266 -18.44 -11.91 15.54
C LYS A 266 -19.16 -13.23 15.80
N GLN A 267 -20.35 -13.40 15.22
CA GLN A 267 -21.18 -14.61 15.36
C GLN A 267 -20.84 -15.70 14.34
N GLN A 268 -19.92 -15.42 13.36
CA GLN A 268 -19.62 -16.41 12.33
C GLN A 268 -18.75 -17.55 12.87
N PRO A 269 -19.02 -18.81 12.48
CA PRO A 269 -18.16 -19.94 12.83
C PRO A 269 -16.72 -19.69 12.38
N GLY A 270 -15.76 -19.93 13.26
CA GLY A 270 -14.34 -19.73 13.00
C GLY A 270 -13.83 -18.31 13.23
N VAL A 271 -14.68 -17.35 13.65
CA VAL A 271 -14.25 -16.02 14.07
C VAL A 271 -13.95 -16.02 15.58
N LYS A 272 -12.72 -15.63 15.95
CA LYS A 272 -12.27 -15.46 17.33
C LYS A 272 -12.62 -14.09 17.89
N SER A 273 -12.39 -13.05 17.07
CA SER A 273 -12.73 -11.68 17.44
C SER A 273 -12.86 -10.81 16.18
N GLY A 274 -13.59 -9.72 16.33
CA GLY A 274 -13.73 -8.68 15.31
C GLY A 274 -13.69 -7.29 15.93
N SER A 275 -13.04 -6.36 15.25
CA SER A 275 -13.04 -4.93 15.62
C SER A 275 -13.24 -4.08 14.37
N MET A 276 -13.87 -2.92 14.54
CA MET A 276 -14.15 -2.00 13.45
C MET A 276 -13.69 -0.60 13.81
N THR A 277 -13.09 0.08 12.84
CA THR A 277 -12.65 1.47 12.94
C THR A 277 -13.30 2.27 11.83
N ILE A 278 -13.79 3.46 12.13
CA ILE A 278 -14.27 4.42 11.15
C ILE A 278 -13.07 5.26 10.69
N ALA A 279 -12.71 5.17 9.42
CA ALA A 279 -11.61 5.91 8.84
C ALA A 279 -12.04 7.35 8.52
N GLU A 280 -11.30 8.34 9.02
CA GLU A 280 -11.50 9.76 8.75
C GLU A 280 -10.71 10.21 7.52
N ARG A 281 -9.41 9.98 7.54
CA ARG A 281 -8.49 10.35 6.47
C ARG A 281 -7.21 9.54 6.51
N VAL A 282 -6.47 9.58 5.41
CA VAL A 282 -5.14 9.00 5.30
C VAL A 282 -4.16 10.09 4.89
N VAL A 283 -3.09 10.26 5.66
CA VAL A 283 -1.96 11.12 5.35
C VAL A 283 -0.82 10.24 4.83
N GLN A 284 -0.41 10.46 3.60
CA GLN A 284 0.71 9.74 3.00
C GLN A 284 2.00 10.51 3.24
N VAL A 285 3.04 9.82 3.70
CA VAL A 285 4.35 10.39 4.00
C VAL A 285 5.36 9.85 2.99
N PHE A 286 6.11 10.76 2.35
CA PHE A 286 7.05 10.41 1.28
C PHE A 286 8.50 10.73 1.65
N ASP A 287 8.74 11.72 2.50
CA ASP A 287 10.05 12.36 2.65
C ASP A 287 11.15 11.38 3.06
N TRP A 288 10.87 10.51 4.05
CA TRP A 288 11.84 9.51 4.46
C TRP A 288 12.14 8.49 3.34
N ILE A 289 11.10 7.93 2.72
CA ILE A 289 11.27 6.88 1.70
C ILE A 289 11.96 7.43 0.44
N GLU A 290 11.73 8.70 0.12
CA GLU A 290 12.44 9.38 -0.98
C GLU A 290 13.92 9.51 -0.67
N SER A 291 14.27 10.01 0.51
CA SER A 291 15.64 10.14 0.97
C SER A 291 16.36 8.79 0.97
N GLU A 292 15.68 7.74 1.43
CA GLU A 292 16.22 6.39 1.47
C GLU A 292 16.47 5.82 0.07
N VAL A 293 15.52 5.99 -0.86
CA VAL A 293 15.67 5.55 -2.25
C VAL A 293 16.72 6.35 -3.00
N GLU A 294 16.84 7.66 -2.76
CA GLU A 294 17.87 8.51 -3.37
C GLU A 294 19.30 8.14 -2.94
N ARG A 295 19.46 7.67 -1.72
CA ARG A 295 20.75 7.25 -1.18
C ARG A 295 21.24 5.95 -1.83
N ARG A 296 20.35 5.00 -2.13
CA ARG A 296 20.68 3.64 -2.60
C ARG A 296 21.55 3.58 -3.87
N PRO A 297 21.28 4.32 -4.95
CA PRO A 297 22.13 4.32 -6.15
C PRO A 297 23.56 4.81 -5.88
N LYS A 298 23.74 5.70 -4.89
CA LYS A 298 25.02 6.31 -4.55
C LYS A 298 25.90 5.37 -3.71
N THR A 299 25.29 4.50 -2.93
CA THR A 299 26.01 3.56 -2.03
C THR A 299 26.31 2.22 -2.69
N MET A 300 25.76 1.95 -3.88
CA MET A 300 26.02 0.72 -4.60
C MET A 300 27.44 0.71 -5.18
N PRO A 301 28.22 -0.39 -5.00
CA PRO A 301 29.50 -0.51 -5.65
C PRO A 301 29.31 -0.43 -7.18
N VAL A 302 30.16 0.36 -7.83
CA VAL A 302 30.22 0.40 -9.30
C VAL A 302 30.60 -1.01 -9.75
N ARG A 303 29.71 -1.69 -10.45
CA ARG A 303 30.03 -2.99 -11.04
C ARG A 303 31.11 -2.76 -12.08
N GLU A 304 32.32 -3.15 -11.78
CA GLU A 304 33.36 -3.18 -12.83
C GLU A 304 32.86 -4.06 -13.99
N PRO A 305 33.06 -3.65 -15.23
CA PRO A 305 32.74 -4.48 -16.38
C PRO A 305 33.48 -5.83 -16.24
N SER A 306 32.77 -6.91 -16.59
CA SER A 306 33.36 -8.25 -16.49
C SER A 306 34.70 -8.27 -17.24
N PRO A 307 35.67 -9.11 -16.81
CA PRO A 307 36.95 -9.23 -17.48
C PRO A 307 36.83 -9.42 -19.00
N GLU A 308 35.85 -10.18 -19.44
CA GLU A 308 35.53 -10.40 -20.86
C GLU A 308 35.14 -9.12 -21.61
N ARG A 309 34.41 -8.21 -20.97
CA ARG A 309 34.02 -6.92 -21.58
C ARG A 309 35.17 -5.94 -21.63
N LYS A 310 36.04 -5.92 -20.59
CA LYS A 310 37.29 -5.15 -20.61
C LYS A 310 38.22 -5.64 -21.73
N MET A 311 38.25 -6.95 -21.96
CA MET A 311 39.08 -7.55 -23.01
C MET A 311 38.54 -7.24 -24.41
N GLN A 312 37.23 -7.21 -24.62
CA GLN A 312 36.59 -6.86 -25.90
C GLN A 312 36.75 -5.38 -26.24
N GLU A 313 36.67 -4.48 -25.25
CA GLU A 313 36.92 -3.04 -25.45
C GLU A 313 38.39 -2.74 -25.73
N THR A 314 39.32 -3.49 -25.17
CA THR A 314 40.78 -3.35 -25.42
C THR A 314 41.18 -3.88 -26.79
N ILE A 315 40.44 -4.87 -27.35
CA ILE A 315 40.76 -5.50 -28.64
C ILE A 315 40.01 -4.80 -29.80
N GLY A 316 39.17 -3.79 -29.53
CA GLY A 316 38.53 -2.97 -30.60
C GLY A 316 37.45 -3.69 -31.40
N ILE A 317 36.91 -4.82 -30.94
CA ILE A 317 35.84 -5.57 -31.61
C ILE A 317 34.48 -4.94 -31.28
N ARG A 318 34.02 -4.01 -32.11
CA ARG A 318 32.60 -3.58 -32.11
C ARG A 318 31.79 -4.61 -32.91
N ARG A 319 30.76 -5.17 -32.31
CA ARG A 319 29.68 -5.87 -33.02
C ARG A 319 28.53 -4.91 -33.32
#